data_507657b5a14b7f0559dde0bd4231c6bf
#
_entry.id   507657b5a14b7f0559dde0bd4231c6bf
#
_cell.length_a   1.000
_cell.length_b   1.000
_cell.length_c   1.000
_cell.angle_alpha   90.00
_cell.angle_beta   90.00
_cell.angle_gamma   90.00
#
_symmetry.space_group_name_H-M   'P 1'
#
loop_
_entity.id
_entity.type
_entity.pdbx_description
1 polymer ?
#
loop_
_entity_poly.entity_id
_entity_poly.type
_entity_poly.pdbx_seq_one_letter_code
_entity_poly.pdbx_strand_id
1 'polypeptide(L)'
;MWISDIISSKRWFFISLLITLLVPGAVLATLSFYAEDMSQEEALEVAAVAVKNYIDENPPRQGWQATKVYVSQDMNLMVDVHVPRFDHAEVIRTRSERIKYSYLKLACPPDGAWVYEWMTGDNRIWINLHHHGNSLLAAPCPNNQSKGFFNS
;
A
#
# COMPACT_ATOMS: atom_id res chain seq x y z
N MET A 1 59.81 -4.09 25.63
CA MET A 1 58.74 -5.10 25.38
C MET A 1 57.36 -4.42 25.44
N TRP A 2 57.11 -3.35 24.66
CA TRP A 2 55.86 -2.54 24.73
C TRP A 2 55.32 -2.12 23.37
N ILE A 3 55.83 -2.60 22.25
CA ILE A 3 55.41 -2.17 20.90
C ILE A 3 54.45 -3.17 20.25
N SER A 4 54.37 -4.42 20.73
CA SER A 4 53.51 -5.47 20.15
C SER A 4 52.04 -5.29 20.49
N ASP A 5 51.68 -4.69 21.63
CA ASP A 5 50.30 -4.53 22.08
C ASP A 5 49.54 -3.43 21.34
N ILE A 6 50.26 -2.39 20.89
CA ILE A 6 49.62 -1.28 20.16
C ILE A 6 49.21 -1.68 18.73
N ILE A 7 49.94 -2.58 18.11
CA ILE A 7 49.64 -3.06 16.74
C ILE A 7 48.44 -4.00 16.72
N SER A 8 48.29 -4.80 17.78
CA SER A 8 47.14 -5.69 17.95
C SER A 8 45.81 -4.91 18.10
N SER A 9 45.79 -3.87 18.91
CA SER A 9 44.56 -3.09 19.16
C SER A 9 44.08 -2.36 17.93
N LYS A 10 44.96 -1.82 17.09
CA LYS A 10 44.62 -1.15 15.83
C LYS A 10 44.01 -2.13 14.80
N ARG A 11 44.52 -3.36 14.72
CA ARG A 11 43.95 -4.37 13.82
C ARG A 11 42.54 -4.77 14.20
N TRP A 12 42.27 -4.94 15.47
CA TRP A 12 40.92 -5.23 15.97
C TRP A 12 39.93 -4.09 15.72
N PHE A 13 40.39 -2.85 15.85
CA PHE A 13 39.58 -1.66 15.56
C PHE A 13 39.20 -1.57 14.09
N PHE A 14 40.13 -1.84 13.17
CA PHE A 14 39.85 -1.87 11.72
C PHE A 14 38.93 -3.04 11.31
N ILE A 15 39.08 -4.20 11.90
CA ILE A 15 38.22 -5.36 11.64
C ILE A 15 36.80 -5.07 12.16
N SER A 16 36.64 -4.50 13.34
CA SER A 16 35.35 -4.11 13.90
C SER A 16 34.67 -3.02 13.05
N LEU A 17 35.41 -2.03 12.59
CA LEU A 17 34.90 -0.97 11.72
C LEU A 17 34.46 -1.51 10.36
N LEU A 18 35.20 -2.46 9.80
CA LEU A 18 34.89 -3.09 8.51
C LEU A 18 33.61 -3.92 8.59
N ILE A 19 33.42 -4.67 9.67
CA ILE A 19 32.21 -5.47 9.91
C ILE A 19 30.99 -4.56 10.08
N THR A 20 31.13 -3.44 10.79
CA THR A 20 30.02 -2.50 11.03
C THR A 20 29.57 -1.77 9.76
N LEU A 21 30.46 -1.60 8.77
CA LEU A 21 30.15 -0.99 7.48
C LEU A 21 29.61 -2.00 6.44
N LEU A 22 30.05 -3.26 6.49
CA LEU A 22 29.63 -4.28 5.51
C LEU A 22 28.26 -4.89 5.80
N VAL A 23 27.89 -5.04 7.08
CA VAL A 23 26.62 -5.65 7.48
C VAL A 23 25.39 -4.86 6.99
N PRO A 24 25.30 -3.53 7.16
CA PRO A 24 24.16 -2.78 6.64
C PRO A 24 24.05 -2.81 5.11
N GLY A 25 25.19 -2.79 4.42
CA GLY A 25 25.21 -2.86 2.95
C GLY A 25 24.75 -4.22 2.42
N ALA A 26 25.11 -5.30 3.07
CA ALA A 26 24.67 -6.64 2.69
C ALA A 26 23.16 -6.84 2.95
N VAL A 27 22.63 -6.31 4.07
CA VAL A 27 21.20 -6.40 4.38
C VAL A 27 20.38 -5.56 3.40
N LEU A 28 20.83 -4.37 3.02
CA LEU A 28 20.15 -3.56 2.02
C LEU A 28 20.19 -4.21 0.63
N ALA A 29 21.32 -4.81 0.25
CA ALA A 29 21.44 -5.52 -1.02
C ALA A 29 20.53 -6.76 -1.08
N THR A 30 20.42 -7.54 -0.01
CA THR A 30 19.52 -8.70 0.04
C THR A 30 18.06 -8.28 -0.01
N LEU A 31 17.66 -7.20 0.64
CA LEU A 31 16.30 -6.67 0.57
C LEU A 31 15.95 -6.17 -0.85
N SER A 32 16.91 -5.56 -1.56
CA SER A 32 16.72 -5.14 -2.95
C SER A 32 16.57 -6.33 -3.90
N PHE A 33 17.33 -7.41 -3.70
CA PHE A 33 17.20 -8.64 -4.50
C PHE A 33 15.87 -9.36 -4.26
N TYR A 34 15.32 -9.33 -3.05
CA TYR A 34 14.00 -9.91 -2.77
C TYR A 34 12.84 -9.12 -3.39
N ALA A 35 13.00 -7.80 -3.58
CA ALA A 35 11.98 -6.98 -4.22
C ALA A 35 11.91 -7.15 -5.74
N GLU A 36 13.00 -7.58 -6.39
CA GLU A 36 13.04 -7.79 -7.84
C GLU A 36 12.41 -9.12 -8.30
N ASP A 37 12.19 -10.07 -7.38
CA ASP A 37 11.72 -11.43 -7.73
C ASP A 37 10.27 -11.70 -7.31
N MET A 38 9.56 -10.68 -6.77
CA MET A 38 8.18 -10.82 -6.33
C MET A 38 7.24 -10.85 -7.54
N SER A 39 6.42 -11.90 -7.65
CA SER A 39 5.42 -11.97 -8.70
C SER A 39 4.38 -10.84 -8.55
N GLN A 40 3.74 -10.46 -9.65
CA GLN A 40 2.71 -9.43 -9.64
C GLN A 40 1.55 -9.77 -8.69
N GLU A 41 1.22 -11.04 -8.57
CA GLU A 41 0.18 -11.53 -7.67
C GLU A 41 0.56 -11.33 -6.20
N GLU A 42 1.80 -11.70 -5.82
CA GLU A 42 2.34 -11.47 -4.47
C GLU A 42 2.40 -9.98 -4.12
N ALA A 43 2.79 -9.14 -5.08
CA ALA A 43 2.80 -7.68 -4.89
C ALA A 43 1.39 -7.14 -4.59
N LEU A 44 0.38 -7.64 -5.31
CA LEU A 44 -1.02 -7.25 -5.09
C LEU A 44 -1.58 -7.79 -3.77
N GLU A 45 -1.15 -8.96 -3.30
CA GLU A 45 -1.53 -9.46 -1.98
C GLU A 45 -0.95 -8.57 -0.86
N VAL A 46 0.31 -8.14 -0.99
CA VAL A 46 0.92 -7.17 -0.08
C VAL A 46 0.15 -5.84 -0.11
N ALA A 47 -0.20 -5.36 -1.31
CA ALA A 47 -1.01 -4.16 -1.48
C ALA A 47 -2.39 -4.31 -0.83
N ALA A 48 -3.00 -5.50 -0.88
CA ALA A 48 -4.30 -5.77 -0.26
C ALA A 48 -4.25 -5.58 1.26
N VAL A 49 -3.24 -6.15 1.91
CA VAL A 49 -3.02 -5.96 3.35
C VAL A 49 -2.78 -4.49 3.68
N ALA A 50 -1.99 -3.82 2.86
CA ALA A 50 -1.66 -2.42 3.03
C ALA A 50 -2.87 -1.49 2.93
N VAL A 51 -3.72 -1.69 1.90
CA VAL A 51 -4.97 -0.91 1.71
C VAL A 51 -5.92 -1.15 2.86
N LYS A 52 -6.05 -2.40 3.31
CA LYS A 52 -6.91 -2.72 4.45
C LYS A 52 -6.47 -1.96 5.69
N ASN A 53 -5.19 -2.04 6.05
CA ASN A 53 -4.63 -1.35 7.20
C ASN A 53 -4.79 0.16 7.07
N TYR A 54 -4.54 0.71 5.88
CA TYR A 54 -4.71 2.13 5.62
C TYR A 54 -6.15 2.61 5.90
N ILE A 55 -7.17 1.88 5.43
CA ILE A 55 -8.58 2.26 5.63
C ILE A 55 -9.01 2.07 7.09
N ASP A 56 -8.51 1.03 7.76
CA ASP A 56 -8.81 0.77 9.17
C ASP A 56 -8.21 1.85 10.09
N GLU A 57 -7.01 2.34 9.77
CA GLU A 57 -6.34 3.43 10.50
C GLU A 57 -6.89 4.81 10.15
N ASN A 58 -7.34 4.99 8.89
CA ASN A 58 -7.84 6.25 8.35
C ASN A 58 -9.24 6.05 7.75
N PRO A 59 -10.27 5.75 8.54
CA PRO A 59 -11.58 5.48 8.00
C PRO A 59 -12.10 6.70 7.21
N PRO A 60 -12.64 6.50 5.99
CA PRO A 60 -13.13 7.57 5.12
C PRO A 60 -14.17 8.46 5.77
N ARG A 61 -14.99 7.86 6.63
CA ARG A 61 -15.96 8.51 7.53
C ARG A 61 -16.11 7.69 8.78
N GLN A 62 -16.61 8.32 9.84
CA GLN A 62 -16.85 7.65 11.12
C GLN A 62 -17.66 6.37 10.93
N GLY A 63 -17.09 5.25 11.36
CA GLY A 63 -17.71 3.92 11.32
C GLY A 63 -17.59 3.18 9.99
N TRP A 64 -17.01 3.79 8.93
CA TRP A 64 -16.73 3.06 7.70
C TRP A 64 -15.54 2.13 7.92
N GLN A 65 -15.62 0.91 7.38
CA GLN A 65 -14.61 -0.13 7.58
C GLN A 65 -14.40 -0.93 6.29
N ALA A 66 -13.16 -1.30 6.01
CA ALA A 66 -12.86 -2.27 4.98
C ALA A 66 -13.21 -3.68 5.50
N THR A 67 -14.29 -4.25 4.98
CA THR A 67 -14.76 -5.58 5.40
C THR A 67 -14.04 -6.71 4.69
N LYS A 68 -13.63 -6.46 3.43
CA LYS A 68 -12.89 -7.42 2.61
C LYS A 68 -11.98 -6.69 1.65
N VAL A 69 -10.75 -7.19 1.50
CA VAL A 69 -9.81 -6.77 0.45
C VAL A 69 -9.27 -8.02 -0.21
N TYR A 70 -9.30 -8.07 -1.54
CA TYR A 70 -8.87 -9.25 -2.30
C TYR A 70 -8.46 -8.87 -3.72
N VAL A 71 -7.64 -9.71 -4.33
CA VAL A 71 -7.25 -9.57 -5.75
C VAL A 71 -8.29 -10.27 -6.63
N SER A 72 -8.78 -9.58 -7.66
CA SER A 72 -9.71 -10.15 -8.64
C SER A 72 -8.94 -10.98 -9.69
N GLN A 73 -9.68 -11.76 -10.49
CA GLN A 73 -9.11 -12.52 -11.62
C GLN A 73 -8.43 -11.61 -12.66
N ASP A 74 -8.88 -10.35 -12.80
CA ASP A 74 -8.31 -9.35 -13.70
C ASP A 74 -7.16 -8.58 -13.03
N MET A 75 -6.60 -9.12 -11.95
CA MET A 75 -5.47 -8.51 -11.21
C MET A 75 -5.78 -7.10 -10.67
N ASN A 76 -7.04 -6.79 -10.41
CA ASN A 76 -7.44 -5.56 -9.72
C ASN A 76 -7.57 -5.81 -8.22
N LEU A 77 -7.27 -4.80 -7.43
CA LEU A 77 -7.46 -4.82 -5.99
C LEU A 77 -8.89 -4.39 -5.65
N MET A 78 -9.69 -5.32 -5.19
CA MET A 78 -11.08 -5.09 -4.80
C MET A 78 -11.17 -4.80 -3.31
N VAL A 79 -11.86 -3.73 -2.93
CA VAL A 79 -12.03 -3.30 -1.54
C VAL A 79 -13.52 -3.12 -1.25
N ASP A 80 -14.07 -3.97 -0.41
CA ASP A 80 -15.44 -3.85 0.09
C ASP A 80 -15.46 -2.99 1.34
N VAL A 81 -16.14 -1.85 1.27
CA VAL A 81 -16.23 -0.88 2.37
C VAL A 81 -17.66 -0.83 2.89
N HIS A 82 -17.83 -1.17 4.16
CA HIS A 82 -19.12 -1.09 4.84
C HIS A 82 -19.48 0.34 5.22
N VAL A 83 -20.67 0.78 4.82
CA VAL A 83 -21.30 2.05 5.19
C VAL A 83 -22.37 1.78 6.25
N PRO A 84 -22.07 1.96 7.55
CA PRO A 84 -22.97 1.51 8.62
C PRO A 84 -24.21 2.39 8.76
N ARG A 85 -24.11 3.67 8.44
CA ARG A 85 -25.19 4.64 8.64
C ARG A 85 -26.18 4.62 7.48
N PHE A 86 -27.46 4.43 7.81
CA PHE A 86 -28.55 4.41 6.82
C PHE A 86 -28.66 5.72 6.03
N ASP A 87 -28.52 6.88 6.68
CA ASP A 87 -28.57 8.19 6.03
C ASP A 87 -27.45 8.37 4.98
N HIS A 88 -26.24 7.89 5.26
CA HIS A 88 -25.15 7.88 4.27
C HIS A 88 -25.46 6.93 3.10
N ALA A 89 -25.97 5.72 3.41
CA ALA A 89 -26.33 4.75 2.39
C ALA A 89 -27.45 5.29 1.48
N GLU A 90 -28.45 5.95 2.05
CA GLU A 90 -29.55 6.55 1.30
C GLU A 90 -29.07 7.71 0.41
N VAL A 91 -28.17 8.57 0.90
CA VAL A 91 -27.56 9.62 0.08
C VAL A 91 -26.79 9.02 -1.09
N ILE A 92 -25.98 7.97 -0.89
CA ILE A 92 -25.26 7.30 -1.97
C ILE A 92 -26.24 6.68 -2.98
N ARG A 93 -27.37 6.11 -2.52
CA ARG A 93 -28.35 5.48 -3.40
C ARG A 93 -29.13 6.46 -4.25
N THR A 94 -29.52 7.61 -3.70
CA THR A 94 -30.51 8.52 -4.30
C THR A 94 -29.93 9.73 -5.01
N ARG A 95 -28.66 10.08 -4.74
CA ARG A 95 -28.04 11.28 -5.32
C ARG A 95 -27.49 11.05 -6.73
N SER A 96 -27.17 12.15 -7.39
CA SER A 96 -26.56 12.13 -8.73
C SER A 96 -25.21 11.40 -8.71
N GLU A 97 -24.81 10.85 -9.85
CA GLU A 97 -23.55 10.11 -10.01
C GLU A 97 -22.32 10.93 -9.54
N ARG A 98 -22.32 12.24 -9.78
CA ARG A 98 -21.24 13.12 -9.30
C ARG A 98 -21.11 13.10 -7.77
N ILE A 99 -22.23 13.08 -7.04
CA ILE A 99 -22.22 13.03 -5.57
C ILE A 99 -21.82 11.64 -5.10
N LYS A 100 -22.35 10.59 -5.70
CA LYS A 100 -21.97 9.21 -5.41
C LYS A 100 -20.48 9.01 -5.57
N TYR A 101 -19.90 9.48 -6.67
CA TYR A 101 -18.49 9.38 -6.94
C TYR A 101 -17.62 10.14 -5.92
N SER A 102 -18.10 11.28 -5.40
CA SER A 102 -17.40 11.99 -4.32
C SER A 102 -17.33 11.19 -3.02
N TYR A 103 -18.37 10.42 -2.70
CA TYR A 103 -18.33 9.49 -1.57
C TYR A 103 -17.35 8.33 -1.80
N LEU A 104 -17.36 7.75 -2.99
CA LEU A 104 -16.43 6.69 -3.35
C LEU A 104 -14.97 7.18 -3.25
N LYS A 105 -14.70 8.39 -3.75
CA LYS A 105 -13.36 8.99 -3.69
C LYS A 105 -12.83 9.14 -2.26
N LEU A 106 -13.70 9.30 -1.26
CA LEU A 106 -13.27 9.34 0.14
C LEU A 106 -12.69 8.01 0.62
N ALA A 107 -13.13 6.88 0.04
CA ALA A 107 -12.62 5.55 0.39
C ALA A 107 -11.36 5.16 -0.39
N CYS A 108 -10.98 5.93 -1.42
CA CYS A 108 -9.74 5.73 -2.15
C CYS A 108 -8.55 6.23 -1.34
N PRO A 109 -7.41 5.54 -1.36
CA PRO A 109 -6.17 6.11 -0.85
C PRO A 109 -5.85 7.44 -1.55
N PRO A 110 -5.27 8.42 -0.84
CA PRO A 110 -4.93 9.71 -1.44
C PRO A 110 -3.87 9.55 -2.53
N ASP A 111 -3.84 10.52 -3.43
CA ASP A 111 -2.84 10.57 -4.50
C ASP A 111 -1.42 10.51 -3.91
N GLY A 112 -0.58 9.64 -4.46
CA GLY A 112 0.79 9.43 -3.97
C GLY A 112 0.90 8.58 -2.70
N ALA A 113 -0.19 7.95 -2.24
CA ALA A 113 -0.09 6.95 -1.19
C ALA A 113 0.79 5.79 -1.64
N TRP A 114 1.69 5.35 -0.76
CA TRP A 114 2.66 4.28 -1.04
C TRP A 114 2.03 2.97 -1.54
N VAL A 115 0.76 2.72 -1.24
CA VAL A 115 0.02 1.56 -1.74
C VAL A 115 -0.03 1.50 -3.26
N TYR A 116 0.03 2.64 -3.95
CA TYR A 116 0.06 2.69 -5.41
C TYR A 116 1.40 2.25 -6.01
N GLU A 117 2.47 2.18 -5.25
CA GLU A 117 3.77 1.68 -5.69
C GLU A 117 3.71 0.18 -6.03
N TRP A 118 2.78 -0.55 -5.43
CA TRP A 118 2.54 -1.97 -5.69
C TRP A 118 1.59 -2.22 -6.88
N MET A 119 0.95 -1.15 -7.38
CA MET A 119 0.03 -1.26 -8.51
C MET A 119 0.80 -1.07 -9.81
N THR A 120 0.92 -2.12 -10.60
CA THR A 120 1.68 -2.11 -11.86
C THR A 120 0.73 -2.20 -13.07
N GLY A 121 1.14 -1.63 -14.20
CA GLY A 121 0.37 -1.71 -15.45
C GLY A 121 -1.02 -1.07 -15.35
N ASP A 122 -2.04 -1.81 -15.78
CA ASP A 122 -3.44 -1.34 -15.82
C ASP A 122 -4.23 -1.69 -14.55
N ASN A 123 -3.57 -2.27 -13.53
CA ASN A 123 -4.21 -2.67 -12.29
C ASN A 123 -4.77 -1.46 -11.54
N ARG A 124 -5.94 -1.62 -10.96
CA ARG A 124 -6.65 -0.55 -10.26
C ARG A 124 -7.16 -0.99 -8.91
N ILE A 125 -7.28 -0.03 -8.02
CA ILE A 125 -8.03 -0.20 -6.78
C ILE A 125 -9.50 0.08 -7.09
N TRP A 126 -10.36 -0.91 -6.86
CA TRP A 126 -11.80 -0.80 -6.97
C TRP A 126 -12.42 -0.73 -5.59
N ILE A 127 -13.23 0.26 -5.36
CA ILE A 127 -13.99 0.40 -4.12
C ILE A 127 -15.44 -0.02 -4.38
N ASN A 128 -15.95 -0.93 -3.54
CA ASN A 128 -17.36 -1.30 -3.50
C ASN A 128 -17.94 -0.84 -2.16
N LEU A 129 -18.72 0.22 -2.19
CA LEU A 129 -19.47 0.70 -1.02
C LEU A 129 -20.72 -0.16 -0.85
N HIS A 130 -20.91 -0.74 0.33
CA HIS A 130 -22.07 -1.56 0.61
C HIS A 130 -22.71 -1.25 1.96
N HIS A 131 -24.02 -1.52 2.07
CA HIS A 131 -24.78 -1.40 3.31
C HIS A 131 -25.58 -2.68 3.53
N HIS A 132 -25.32 -3.37 4.65
CA HIS A 132 -25.95 -4.65 4.97
C HIS A 132 -25.92 -5.68 3.81
N GLY A 133 -24.78 -5.80 3.15
CA GLY A 133 -24.59 -6.74 2.06
C GLY A 133 -25.08 -6.27 0.68
N ASN A 134 -25.81 -5.15 0.60
CA ASN A 134 -26.26 -4.58 -0.67
C ASN A 134 -25.22 -3.58 -1.18
N SER A 135 -24.72 -3.78 -2.42
CA SER A 135 -23.85 -2.83 -3.08
C SER A 135 -24.61 -1.53 -3.37
N LEU A 136 -24.01 -0.41 -2.98
CA LEU A 136 -24.51 0.94 -3.22
C LEU A 136 -23.85 1.56 -4.46
N LEU A 137 -22.56 1.34 -4.60
CA LEU A 137 -21.74 1.89 -5.67
C LEU A 137 -20.43 1.10 -5.75
N ALA A 138 -20.02 0.71 -6.95
CA ALA A 138 -18.71 0.12 -7.20
C ALA A 138 -18.05 0.85 -8.37
N ALA A 139 -16.82 1.34 -8.18
CA ALA A 139 -16.05 1.97 -9.25
C ALA A 139 -14.54 1.97 -8.91
N PRO A 140 -13.68 2.14 -9.91
CA PRO A 140 -12.24 2.27 -9.69
C PRO A 140 -11.91 3.61 -9.03
N CYS A 141 -10.88 3.60 -8.19
CA CYS A 141 -10.25 4.83 -7.72
C CYS A 141 -9.65 5.60 -8.90
N PRO A 142 -9.64 6.93 -8.85
CA PRO A 142 -8.96 7.74 -9.86
C PRO A 142 -7.50 7.31 -9.96
N ASN A 143 -7.06 6.98 -11.17
CA ASN A 143 -5.70 6.55 -11.40
C ASN A 143 -4.79 7.78 -11.54
N ASN A 144 -4.06 8.14 -10.50
CA ASN A 144 -3.04 9.20 -10.56
C ASN A 144 -1.63 8.65 -10.80
N GLN A 145 -1.51 7.40 -11.25
CA GLN A 145 -0.21 6.79 -11.59
C GLN A 145 0.49 7.42 -12.81
N SER A 146 -0.16 8.30 -13.57
CA SER A 146 0.41 8.82 -14.82
C SER A 146 1.40 9.97 -14.66
N LYS A 147 1.84 10.30 -13.45
CA LYS A 147 2.80 11.40 -13.23
C LYS A 147 4.02 10.96 -12.42
N GLY A 148 4.83 10.13 -12.98
CA GLY A 148 6.16 9.98 -12.43
C GLY A 148 6.75 8.61 -12.66
N PHE A 149 7.53 8.49 -13.70
CA PHE A 149 8.85 7.87 -13.69
C PHE A 149 9.51 7.79 -15.07
N PHE A 150 8.89 8.26 -16.14
CA PHE A 150 9.57 8.34 -17.44
C PHE A 150 9.38 9.69 -18.10
N ASN A 151 10.10 10.71 -17.61
CA ASN A 151 10.56 11.86 -18.37
C ASN A 151 11.99 12.15 -17.92
N SER A 152 12.93 11.48 -18.55
CA SER A 152 14.33 11.88 -18.67
C SER A 152 14.76 11.65 -20.09
#